data_a22d67b52c362ccb8843c5c4fcf442c2
#
_entry.id   a22d67b52c362ccb8843c5c4fcf442c2
#
_cell.length_a   1.000
_cell.length_b   1.000
_cell.length_c   1.000
_cell.angle_alpha   90.00
_cell.angle_beta   90.00
_cell.angle_gamma   90.00
#
_symmetry.space_group_name_H-M   'P 1'
#
loop_
_entity.id
_entity.type
_entity.pdbx_description
1 polymer ?
#
loop_
_entity_poly.entity_id
_entity_poly.type
_entity_poly.pdbx_seq_one_letter_code
_entity_poly.pdbx_strand_id
1 'polypeptide(L)'
;MVVLTSRATATSAEIFVMAMQSLPQVTIVGDTTGGGIGAPVYRELPNGWTYRLSTRYYADAQQRIMEGIGIFPDVPLLTTEADSSNGIDRILEKGIDIIMNSK
;
A
#
# COMPACT_ATOMS: atom_id res chain seq x y z
N MET A 1 -6.36 4.82 -14.91
CA MET A 1 -5.22 5.30 -14.09
C MET A 1 -4.55 4.09 -13.43
N VAL A 2 -3.23 4.13 -13.27
CA VAL A 2 -2.48 3.08 -12.58
C VAL A 2 -1.87 3.66 -11.29
N VAL A 3 -1.96 2.92 -10.20
CA VAL A 3 -1.32 3.25 -8.92
C VAL A 3 -0.32 2.15 -8.60
N LEU A 4 0.90 2.53 -8.28
CA LEU A 4 1.97 1.59 -7.97
C LEU A 4 2.09 1.43 -6.45
N THR A 5 2.25 0.19 -6.00
CA THR A 5 2.36 -0.14 -4.57
C THR A 5 3.56 -1.04 -4.29
N SER A 6 4.05 -0.95 -3.08
CA SER A 6 5.10 -1.81 -2.54
C SER A 6 4.87 -2.09 -1.07
N ARG A 7 5.67 -2.99 -0.49
CA ARG A 7 5.69 -3.23 0.97
C ARG A 7 5.97 -1.97 1.79
N ALA A 8 6.65 -0.98 1.21
CA ALA A 8 6.92 0.30 1.88
C ALA A 8 5.73 1.26 1.85
N THR A 9 4.70 0.99 1.05
CA THR A 9 3.45 1.76 1.05
C THR A 9 2.73 1.54 2.37
N ALA A 10 2.58 2.57 3.17
CA ALA A 10 2.03 2.47 4.52
C ALA A 10 1.21 3.70 4.91
N THR A 11 0.40 3.57 5.95
CA THR A 11 -0.41 4.60 6.61
C THR A 11 -1.34 5.36 5.66
N SER A 12 -1.24 6.69 5.56
CA SER A 12 -2.12 7.51 4.71
C SER A 12 -2.03 7.14 3.22
N ALA A 13 -0.88 6.64 2.77
CA ALA A 13 -0.74 6.11 1.41
C ALA A 13 -1.63 4.88 1.19
N GLU A 14 -1.80 4.02 2.20
CA GLU A 14 -2.69 2.86 2.11
C GLU A 14 -4.16 3.28 2.08
N ILE A 15 -4.53 4.31 2.82
CA ILE A 15 -5.89 4.89 2.76
C ILE A 15 -6.17 5.42 1.35
N PHE A 16 -5.21 6.08 0.74
CA PHE A 16 -5.30 6.51 -0.65
C PHE A 16 -5.46 5.33 -1.62
N VAL A 17 -4.62 4.30 -1.49
CA VAL A 17 -4.70 3.08 -2.33
C VAL A 17 -6.06 2.42 -2.19
N MET A 18 -6.57 2.29 -0.96
CA MET A 18 -7.88 1.69 -0.67
C MET A 18 -9.02 2.48 -1.35
N ALA A 19 -8.97 3.81 -1.29
CA ALA A 19 -9.95 4.67 -1.96
C ALA A 19 -9.85 4.53 -3.48
N MET A 20 -8.64 4.51 -4.03
CA MET A 20 -8.42 4.37 -5.47
C MET A 20 -8.86 2.99 -6.00
N GLN A 21 -8.61 1.92 -5.24
CA GLN A 21 -8.99 0.56 -5.63
C GLN A 21 -10.51 0.38 -5.77
N SER A 22 -11.30 1.21 -5.10
CA SER A 22 -12.77 1.20 -5.24
C SER A 22 -13.27 1.77 -6.57
N LEU A 23 -12.41 2.39 -7.37
CA LEU A 23 -12.77 3.03 -8.62
C LEU A 23 -12.50 2.10 -9.81
N PRO A 24 -13.50 1.83 -10.67
CA PRO A 24 -13.36 0.84 -11.75
C PRO A 24 -12.32 1.23 -12.83
N GLN A 25 -11.96 2.50 -12.94
CA GLN A 25 -10.96 2.99 -13.89
C GLN A 25 -9.54 2.98 -13.33
N VAL A 26 -9.34 2.47 -12.11
CA VAL A 26 -8.03 2.41 -11.46
C VAL A 26 -7.54 0.96 -11.39
N THR A 27 -6.28 0.76 -11.67
CA THR A 27 -5.59 -0.53 -11.53
C THR A 27 -4.42 -0.37 -10.56
N ILE A 28 -4.39 -1.16 -9.52
CA ILE A 28 -3.29 -1.19 -8.55
C ILE A 28 -2.28 -2.25 -9.00
N VAL A 29 -1.03 -1.84 -9.14
CA VAL A 29 0.07 -2.70 -9.63
C VAL A 29 1.21 -2.71 -8.62
N GLY A 30 1.72 -3.86 -8.29
CA GLY A 30 2.90 -3.99 -7.44
C GLY A 30 2.79 -5.05 -6.36
N ASP A 31 3.41 -4.81 -5.22
CA ASP A 31 3.34 -5.69 -4.06
C ASP A 31 2.22 -5.24 -3.10
N THR A 32 1.80 -6.17 -2.26
CA THR A 32 0.92 -5.89 -1.11
C THR A 32 1.51 -4.81 -0.24
N THR A 33 0.69 -3.86 0.20
CA THR A 33 1.14 -2.75 1.05
C THR A 33 1.55 -3.21 2.45
N GLY A 34 2.11 -2.30 3.24
CA GLY A 34 2.70 -2.62 4.53
C GLY A 34 1.73 -3.10 5.61
N GLY A 35 0.47 -2.69 5.56
CA GLY A 35 -0.54 -3.06 6.55
C GLY A 35 -0.49 -2.25 7.84
N GLY A 36 0.07 -1.06 7.81
CA GLY A 36 0.15 -0.15 8.95
C GLY A 36 -0.79 1.05 8.81
N ILE A 37 -2.09 0.82 8.82
CA ILE A 37 -3.11 1.81 8.46
C ILE A 37 -3.63 2.58 9.68
N GLY A 38 -3.63 1.95 10.87
CA GLY A 38 -4.20 2.53 12.07
C GLY A 38 -3.55 3.85 12.49
N ALA A 39 -4.36 4.85 12.83
CA ALA A 39 -3.86 6.14 13.30
C ALA A 39 -3.38 6.01 14.76
N PRO A 40 -2.07 6.11 15.03
CA PRO A 40 -1.56 5.96 16.37
C PRO A 40 -1.74 7.23 17.21
N VAL A 41 -1.99 7.04 18.50
CA VAL A 41 -1.85 8.09 19.51
C VAL A 41 -0.60 7.83 20.36
N TYR A 42 0.05 8.90 20.75
CA TYR A 42 1.22 8.86 21.64
C TYR A 42 0.77 8.97 23.09
N ARG A 43 1.39 8.18 23.94
CA ARG A 43 1.19 8.20 25.39
C ARG A 43 2.54 8.14 26.09
N GLU A 44 2.59 8.67 27.32
CA GLU A 44 3.78 8.66 28.15
C GLU A 44 3.53 7.83 29.41
N LEU A 45 4.52 7.06 29.81
CA LEU A 45 4.54 6.34 31.08
C LEU A 45 5.11 7.25 32.19
N PRO A 46 4.81 6.96 33.47
CA PRO A 46 5.31 7.77 34.59
C PRO A 46 6.84 7.90 34.66
N ASN A 47 7.57 6.96 34.04
CA ASN A 47 9.04 6.97 33.97
C ASN A 47 9.59 7.79 32.78
N GLY A 48 8.74 8.46 32.01
CA GLY A 48 9.12 9.27 30.85
C GLY A 48 9.24 8.48 29.54
N TRP A 49 9.01 7.18 29.53
CA TRP A 49 8.97 6.42 28.31
C TRP A 49 7.69 6.71 27.52
N THR A 50 7.84 6.75 26.22
CA THR A 50 6.69 6.96 25.32
C THR A 50 6.34 5.67 24.60
N TYR A 51 5.07 5.50 24.32
CA TYR A 51 4.57 4.44 23.45
C TYR A 51 3.48 4.98 22.54
N ARG A 52 3.20 4.25 21.49
CA ARG A 52 2.10 4.59 20.58
C ARG A 52 1.26 3.36 20.29
N LEU A 53 -0.03 3.57 20.20
CA LEU A 53 -1.02 2.55 19.88
C LEU A 53 -1.92 3.04 18.77
N SER A 54 -2.18 2.18 17.79
CA SER A 54 -3.23 2.42 16.80
C SER A 54 -4.59 2.40 17.50
N THR A 55 -5.34 3.47 17.33
CA THR A 55 -6.66 3.65 17.98
C THR A 55 -7.81 3.61 17.01
N ARG A 56 -7.52 3.50 15.71
CA ARG A 56 -8.52 3.45 14.65
C ARG A 56 -8.20 2.29 13.73
N TYR A 57 -9.23 1.75 13.13
CA TYR A 57 -9.10 0.84 12.01
C TYR A 57 -9.82 1.41 10.78
N TYR A 58 -9.38 1.00 9.63
CA TYR A 58 -10.01 1.32 8.36
C TYR A 58 -10.40 0.04 7.67
N ALA A 59 -11.57 0.05 7.05
CA ALA A 59 -12.06 -1.07 6.27
C ALA A 59 -12.23 -0.65 4.82
N ASP A 60 -12.01 -1.58 3.90
CA ASP A 60 -12.25 -1.34 2.48
C ASP A 60 -13.77 -1.34 2.15
N ALA A 61 -14.09 -1.18 0.87
CA ALA A 61 -15.50 -1.17 0.41
C ALA A 61 -16.25 -2.49 0.70
N GLN A 62 -15.53 -3.58 0.92
CA GLN A 62 -16.07 -4.89 1.29
C GLN A 62 -16.06 -5.14 2.81
N GLN A 63 -15.82 -4.11 3.62
CA GLN A 63 -15.75 -4.17 5.08
C GLN A 63 -14.61 -5.03 5.63
N ARG A 64 -13.54 -5.24 4.85
CA ARG A 64 -12.34 -5.96 5.30
C ARG A 64 -11.39 -5.02 6.00
N ILE A 65 -10.94 -5.40 7.19
CA ILE A 65 -9.93 -4.66 7.96
C ILE A 65 -8.56 -5.06 7.44
N MET A 66 -7.79 -4.08 6.98
CA MET A 66 -6.50 -4.31 6.32
C MET A 66 -5.29 -4.12 7.25
N GLU A 67 -5.52 -3.73 8.51
CA GLU A 67 -4.45 -3.59 9.52
C GLU A 67 -3.72 -4.93 9.72
N GLY A 68 -2.40 -4.90 9.66
CA GLY A 68 -1.55 -6.08 9.76
C GLY A 68 -1.51 -6.98 8.52
N ILE A 69 -2.35 -6.71 7.53
CA ILE A 69 -2.48 -7.52 6.30
C ILE A 69 -1.90 -6.77 5.09
N GLY A 70 -2.30 -5.52 4.92
CA GLY A 70 -2.02 -4.71 3.75
C GLY A 70 -3.07 -4.86 2.65
N ILE A 71 -2.97 -4.02 1.64
CA ILE A 71 -3.88 -3.97 0.50
C ILE A 71 -3.26 -4.78 -0.64
N PHE A 72 -4.02 -5.73 -1.16
CA PHE A 72 -3.57 -6.55 -2.29
C PHE A 72 -3.74 -5.78 -3.60
N PRO A 73 -2.71 -5.75 -4.47
CA PRO A 73 -2.83 -5.12 -5.77
C PRO A 73 -3.72 -5.96 -6.72
N ASP A 74 -4.28 -5.30 -7.74
CA ASP A 74 -5.02 -5.98 -8.80
C ASP A 74 -4.08 -6.78 -9.71
N VAL A 75 -2.87 -6.26 -9.92
CA VAL A 75 -1.80 -6.92 -10.68
C VAL A 75 -0.60 -7.11 -9.77
N PRO A 76 -0.49 -8.27 -9.11
CA PRO A 76 0.62 -8.53 -8.19
C PRO A 76 1.94 -8.72 -8.97
N LEU A 77 2.97 -8.01 -8.54
CA LEU A 77 4.30 -8.06 -9.14
C LEU A 77 5.35 -7.66 -8.10
N LEU A 78 6.40 -8.45 -8.01
CA LEU A 78 7.51 -8.20 -7.11
C LEU A 78 8.73 -7.73 -7.90
N THR A 79 9.43 -6.74 -7.37
CA THR A 79 10.79 -6.41 -7.80
C THR A 79 11.76 -7.30 -7.05
N THR A 80 12.60 -8.02 -7.75
CA THR A 80 13.62 -8.88 -7.15
C THR A 80 14.85 -8.08 -6.75
N GLU A 81 15.70 -8.64 -5.89
CA GLU A 81 16.98 -8.03 -5.52
C GLU A 81 17.88 -7.87 -6.75
N ALA A 82 17.85 -8.84 -7.66
CA ALA A 82 18.61 -8.76 -8.93
C ALA A 82 18.10 -7.63 -9.83
N ASP A 83 16.78 -7.40 -9.90
CA ASP A 83 16.21 -6.29 -10.64
C ASP A 83 16.70 -4.95 -10.07
N SER A 84 16.61 -4.78 -8.76
CA SER A 84 17.06 -3.57 -8.06
C SER A 84 18.56 -3.31 -8.29
N SER A 85 19.38 -4.34 -8.24
CA SER A 85 20.82 -4.25 -8.49
C SER A 85 21.15 -3.83 -9.93
N ASN A 86 20.29 -4.18 -10.88
CA ASN A 86 20.41 -3.82 -12.29
C ASN A 86 19.65 -2.52 -12.66
N GLY A 87 19.08 -1.84 -11.70
CA GLY A 87 18.31 -0.61 -11.93
C GLY A 87 16.98 -0.84 -12.65
N ILE A 88 16.42 -2.05 -12.57
CA ILE A 88 15.16 -2.42 -13.21
C ILE A 88 14.03 -2.25 -12.22
N ASP A 89 13.01 -1.45 -12.56
CA ASP A 89 11.76 -1.31 -11.83
C ASP A 89 10.62 -1.98 -12.60
N ARG A 90 10.41 -3.26 -12.33
CA ARG A 90 9.37 -4.04 -13.00
C ARG A 90 7.96 -3.53 -12.74
N ILE A 91 7.74 -2.97 -11.56
CA ILE A 91 6.42 -2.44 -11.18
C ILE A 91 6.11 -1.21 -12.03
N LEU A 92 7.08 -0.31 -12.16
CA LEU A 92 6.96 0.88 -13.01
C LEU A 92 6.79 0.49 -14.49
N GLU A 93 7.61 -0.42 -14.99
CA GLU A 93 7.52 -0.91 -16.37
C GLU A 93 6.14 -1.49 -16.67
N LYS A 94 5.61 -2.31 -15.76
CA LYS A 94 4.27 -2.88 -15.89
C LYS A 94 3.17 -1.83 -15.87
N GLY A 95 3.30 -0.82 -15.00
CA GLY A 95 2.37 0.31 -14.93
C GLY A 95 2.32 1.10 -16.24
N ILE A 96 3.48 1.37 -16.83
CA ILE A 96 3.59 2.03 -18.13
C ILE A 96 2.94 1.18 -19.23
N ASP A 97 3.24 -0.12 -19.25
CA ASP A 97 2.66 -1.05 -20.22
C ASP A 97 1.13 -1.06 -20.20
N ILE A 98 0.54 -1.12 -19.02
CA ILE A 98 -0.91 -1.07 -18.84
C ILE A 98 -1.50 0.25 -19.38
N ILE A 99 -0.86 1.39 -19.10
CA ILE A 99 -1.32 2.68 -19.59
C ILE A 99 -1.22 2.76 -21.11
N MET A 100 -0.11 2.32 -21.67
CA MET A 100 0.11 2.37 -23.12
C MET A 100 -0.80 1.44 -23.92
N ASN A 101 -1.25 0.33 -23.35
CA ASN A 101 -2.11 -0.65 -23.98
C ASN A 101 -3.60 -0.50 -23.63
N SER A 102 -3.99 0.50 -22.84
CA SER A 102 -5.37 0.75 -22.41
C SER A 102 -6.17 1.68 -23.34
N LYS A 103 -5.75 1.81 -24.57
CA LYS A 103 -6.40 2.66 -25.59
C LYS A 103 -7.52 1.93 -26.32
#